data_a7c34c1073247f0f750647c3d8050b96
#
_entry.id   a7c34c1073247f0f750647c3d8050b96
#
_cell.length_a   1.000
_cell.length_b   1.000
_cell.length_c   1.000
_cell.angle_alpha   90.00
_cell.angle_beta   90.00
_cell.angle_gamma   90.00
#
_symmetry.space_group_name_H-M   'P 1'
#
loop_
_entity.id
_entity.type
_entity.pdbx_description
1 polymer ?
#
loop_
_entity_poly.entity_id
_entity_poly.type
_entity_poly.pdbx_seq_one_letter_code
_entity_poly.pdbx_strand_id
1 'polypeptide(L)'
;VATIYVLINYEVQRWKDKKRRREGIYIRRVTRFEALITIFTPVFPCAMFAAHMFGPESSNMAIEIAALSISVPFAAYLRYVHVAYVKTSADGIEQRIWFSNPTRYPFTAINRVVFYKAAKYEDEDMVGFYAKSGTQIALFSPLPHKNYRLLAIVRFRIENERWPDMDSPDDVAQVDRLDCAGKTMRYFENLGKVTGLADVYM
;
A
#
# COMPACT_ATOMS: atom_id res chain seq x y z
N VAL A 1 -24.33 4.06 6.48
CA VAL A 1 -23.64 4.60 7.67
C VAL A 1 -22.20 4.11 7.74
N ALA A 2 -21.93 2.79 7.69
CA ALA A 2 -20.56 2.24 7.77
C ALA A 2 -19.62 2.78 6.69
N THR A 3 -20.07 2.85 5.44
CA THR A 3 -19.27 3.36 4.31
C THR A 3 -18.89 4.83 4.49
N ILE A 4 -19.86 5.65 4.91
CA ILE A 4 -19.61 7.09 5.18
C ILE A 4 -18.60 7.24 6.30
N TYR A 5 -18.72 6.45 7.37
CA TYR A 5 -17.75 6.44 8.46
C TYR A 5 -16.34 6.07 7.98
N VAL A 6 -16.21 5.05 7.14
CA VAL A 6 -14.91 4.61 6.59
C VAL A 6 -14.29 5.71 5.74
N LEU A 7 -15.07 6.38 4.89
CA LEU A 7 -14.58 7.47 4.04
C LEU A 7 -14.15 8.69 4.86
N ILE A 8 -14.95 9.09 5.84
CA ILE A 8 -14.58 10.20 6.75
C ILE A 8 -13.30 9.84 7.50
N ASN A 9 -13.23 8.64 8.10
CA ASN A 9 -12.05 8.20 8.81
C ASN A 9 -10.82 8.13 7.89
N TYR A 10 -10.98 7.68 6.66
CA TYR A 10 -9.93 7.65 5.65
C TYR A 10 -9.35 9.05 5.39
N GLU A 11 -10.19 10.06 5.17
CA GLU A 11 -9.71 11.44 4.95
C GLU A 11 -9.07 12.04 6.20
N VAL A 12 -9.63 11.77 7.40
CA VAL A 12 -9.02 12.18 8.68
C VAL A 12 -7.63 11.55 8.85
N GLN A 13 -7.49 10.26 8.57
CA GLN A 13 -6.20 9.58 8.64
C GLN A 13 -5.20 10.16 7.64
N ARG A 14 -5.62 10.43 6.39
CA ARG A 14 -4.76 11.09 5.39
C ARG A 14 -4.28 12.47 5.84
N TRP A 15 -5.15 13.24 6.47
CA TRP A 15 -4.77 14.54 7.01
C TRP A 15 -3.72 14.39 8.13
N LYS A 16 -3.93 13.44 9.06
CA LYS A 16 -2.94 13.11 10.11
C LYS A 16 -1.62 12.62 9.51
N ASP A 17 -1.66 11.78 8.50
CA ASP A 17 -0.46 11.25 7.82
C ASP A 17 0.34 12.37 7.13
N LYS A 18 -0.36 13.38 6.56
CA LYS A 18 0.29 14.57 6.00
C LYS A 18 1.04 15.38 7.06
N LYS A 19 0.51 15.45 8.29
CA LYS A 19 1.20 16.08 9.42
C LYS A 19 2.43 15.26 9.83
N ARG A 20 2.28 13.95 9.99
CA ARG A 20 3.36 13.02 10.37
C ARG A 20 4.51 12.99 9.36
N ARG A 21 4.23 13.27 8.09
CA ARG A 21 5.27 13.39 7.06
C ARG A 21 6.30 14.49 7.38
N ARG A 22 5.89 15.55 8.07
CA ARG A 22 6.79 16.61 8.54
C ARG A 22 7.71 16.14 9.67
N GLU A 23 7.33 15.06 10.34
CA GLU A 23 8.07 14.40 11.42
C GLU A 23 8.92 13.22 10.89
N GLY A 24 9.11 13.12 9.55
CA GLY A 24 9.86 12.04 8.93
C GLY A 24 9.13 10.69 8.84
N ILE A 25 7.83 10.65 9.17
CA ILE A 25 7.01 9.44 9.11
C ILE A 25 6.17 9.43 7.84
N TYR A 26 6.45 8.48 6.96
CA TYR A 26 5.79 8.34 5.67
C TYR A 26 4.81 7.17 5.72
N ILE A 27 3.51 7.48 5.59
CA ILE A 27 2.46 6.46 5.61
C ILE A 27 1.78 6.42 4.25
N ARG A 28 1.79 5.24 3.64
CA ARG A 28 1.02 4.92 2.44
C ARG A 28 -0.23 4.17 2.82
N ARG A 29 -1.36 4.65 2.36
CA ARG A 29 -2.66 3.95 2.41
C ARG A 29 -3.13 3.65 1.00
N VAL A 30 -4.24 2.96 0.87
CA VAL A 30 -4.96 2.79 -0.40
C VAL A 30 -5.23 4.14 -1.07
N THR A 31 -5.41 4.15 -2.37
CA THR A 31 -5.68 5.37 -3.13
C THR A 31 -7.06 5.95 -2.80
N ARG A 32 -7.29 7.22 -3.14
CA ARG A 32 -8.63 7.83 -3.01
C ARG A 32 -9.65 7.13 -3.89
N PHE A 33 -9.24 6.73 -5.09
CA PHE A 33 -10.10 6.02 -6.01
C PHE A 33 -10.55 4.68 -5.42
N GLU A 34 -9.62 3.89 -4.89
CA GLU A 34 -9.94 2.64 -4.21
C GLU A 34 -10.87 2.88 -3.01
N ALA A 35 -10.63 3.94 -2.22
CA ALA A 35 -11.50 4.28 -1.11
C ALA A 35 -12.91 4.68 -1.58
N LEU A 36 -13.04 5.40 -2.71
CA LEU A 36 -14.35 5.78 -3.27
C LEU A 36 -15.16 4.59 -3.76
N ILE A 37 -14.52 3.52 -4.25
CA ILE A 37 -15.20 2.29 -4.65
C ILE A 37 -16.03 1.70 -3.49
N THR A 38 -15.64 1.96 -2.24
CA THR A 38 -16.40 1.52 -1.06
C THR A 38 -17.81 2.08 -0.99
N ILE A 39 -18.14 3.15 -1.74
CA ILE A 39 -19.49 3.71 -1.84
C ILE A 39 -20.48 2.66 -2.36
N PHE A 40 -20.03 1.76 -3.21
CA PHE A 40 -20.86 0.70 -3.78
C PHE A 40 -21.10 -0.45 -2.81
N THR A 41 -20.37 -0.53 -1.70
CA THR A 41 -20.52 -1.61 -0.70
C THR A 41 -21.96 -1.80 -0.19
N PRO A 42 -22.75 -0.76 0.11
CA PRO A 42 -24.11 -0.92 0.60
C PRO A 42 -25.13 -1.22 -0.50
N VAL A 43 -24.77 -1.12 -1.77
CA VAL A 43 -25.70 -1.32 -2.89
C VAL A 43 -26.32 -2.72 -2.86
N PHE A 44 -25.50 -3.76 -2.64
CA PHE A 44 -25.99 -5.15 -2.62
C PHE A 44 -26.89 -5.44 -1.41
N PRO A 45 -26.53 -5.11 -0.16
CA PRO A 45 -27.46 -5.29 0.97
C PRO A 45 -28.75 -4.49 0.80
N CYS A 46 -28.69 -3.28 0.25
CA CYS A 46 -29.89 -2.48 -0.02
C CYS A 46 -30.77 -3.12 -1.11
N ALA A 47 -30.15 -3.63 -2.16
CA ALA A 47 -30.88 -4.34 -3.22
C ALA A 47 -31.54 -5.62 -2.70
N MET A 48 -30.87 -6.38 -1.84
CA MET A 48 -31.44 -7.54 -1.15
C MET A 48 -32.66 -7.16 -0.31
N PHE A 49 -32.49 -6.13 0.53
CA PHE A 49 -33.59 -5.66 1.38
C PHE A 49 -34.78 -5.21 0.54
N ALA A 50 -34.53 -4.48 -0.55
CA ALA A 50 -35.59 -4.08 -1.47
C ALA A 50 -36.26 -5.28 -2.15
N ALA A 51 -35.48 -6.26 -2.59
CA ALA A 51 -36.02 -7.49 -3.19
C ALA A 51 -36.90 -8.30 -2.19
N HIS A 52 -36.48 -8.33 -0.92
CA HIS A 52 -37.23 -9.00 0.13
C HIS A 52 -38.54 -8.26 0.46
N MET A 53 -38.52 -6.93 0.50
CA MET A 53 -39.69 -6.12 0.87
C MET A 53 -40.70 -5.95 -0.27
N PHE A 54 -40.27 -5.94 -1.51
CA PHE A 54 -41.08 -5.60 -2.68
C PHE A 54 -41.13 -6.72 -3.73
N GLY A 55 -40.40 -7.82 -3.52
CA GLY A 55 -40.38 -8.96 -4.42
C GLY A 55 -41.60 -9.87 -4.24
N PRO A 56 -41.90 -10.74 -5.21
CA PRO A 56 -42.91 -11.75 -5.05
C PRO A 56 -42.58 -12.70 -3.89
N GLU A 57 -43.62 -13.24 -3.22
CA GLU A 57 -43.48 -14.09 -2.00
C GLU A 57 -42.53 -15.31 -2.15
N SER A 58 -42.16 -15.67 -3.37
CA SER A 58 -41.09 -16.62 -3.67
C SER A 58 -39.74 -15.90 -3.82
N SER A 59 -39.26 -15.19 -2.78
CA SER A 59 -37.88 -14.70 -2.81
C SER A 59 -36.95 -15.88 -3.01
N ASN A 60 -36.33 -15.95 -4.17
CA ASN A 60 -35.55 -17.09 -4.60
C ASN A 60 -34.32 -17.17 -3.69
N MET A 61 -34.21 -18.21 -2.86
CA MET A 61 -33.04 -18.47 -1.99
C MET A 61 -31.72 -18.31 -2.76
N ALA A 62 -31.72 -18.55 -4.07
CA ALA A 62 -30.59 -18.30 -4.95
C ALA A 62 -30.20 -16.82 -5.04
N ILE A 63 -31.16 -15.90 -5.03
CA ILE A 63 -30.89 -14.44 -5.06
C ILE A 63 -30.26 -13.99 -3.75
N GLU A 64 -30.74 -14.50 -2.62
CA GLU A 64 -30.19 -14.18 -1.29
C GLU A 64 -28.76 -14.70 -1.15
N ILE A 65 -28.48 -15.94 -1.57
CA ILE A 65 -27.13 -16.52 -1.58
C ILE A 65 -26.21 -15.73 -2.50
N ALA A 66 -26.65 -15.36 -3.70
CA ALA A 66 -25.86 -14.59 -4.64
C ALA A 66 -25.49 -13.21 -4.06
N ALA A 67 -26.44 -12.51 -3.47
CA ALA A 67 -26.21 -11.19 -2.90
C ALA A 67 -25.33 -11.24 -1.64
N LEU A 68 -25.46 -12.27 -0.80
CA LEU A 68 -24.55 -12.54 0.33
C LEU A 68 -23.12 -12.79 -0.18
N SER A 69 -22.98 -13.63 -1.20
CA SER A 69 -21.69 -13.97 -1.81
C SER A 69 -20.95 -12.74 -2.35
N ILE A 70 -21.68 -11.74 -2.84
CA ILE A 70 -21.11 -10.48 -3.31
C ILE A 70 -20.85 -9.52 -2.15
N SER A 71 -21.70 -9.48 -1.14
CA SER A 71 -21.59 -8.56 -0.01
C SER A 71 -20.38 -8.85 0.89
N VAL A 72 -20.00 -10.12 1.07
CA VAL A 72 -18.85 -10.52 1.90
C VAL A 72 -17.50 -9.98 1.36
N PRO A 73 -17.16 -10.14 0.06
CA PRO A 73 -15.96 -9.53 -0.50
C PRO A 73 -15.93 -8.01 -0.36
N PHE A 74 -17.07 -7.34 -0.54
CA PHE A 74 -17.16 -5.89 -0.36
C PHE A 74 -16.94 -5.47 1.10
N ALA A 75 -17.49 -6.20 2.06
CA ALA A 75 -17.23 -5.93 3.49
C ALA A 75 -15.75 -6.13 3.85
N ALA A 76 -15.14 -7.18 3.32
CA ALA A 76 -13.70 -7.42 3.46
C ALA A 76 -12.88 -6.28 2.83
N TYR A 77 -13.24 -5.81 1.63
CA TYR A 77 -12.61 -4.68 0.98
C TYR A 77 -12.76 -3.37 1.78
N LEU A 78 -13.92 -3.12 2.36
CA LEU A 78 -14.16 -2.00 3.27
C LEU A 78 -13.20 -2.04 4.47
N ARG A 79 -13.01 -3.22 5.06
CA ARG A 79 -12.05 -3.46 6.13
C ARG A 79 -10.62 -3.20 5.67
N TYR A 80 -10.25 -3.67 4.47
CA TYR A 80 -8.94 -3.41 3.88
C TYR A 80 -8.67 -1.92 3.74
N VAL A 81 -9.56 -1.16 3.12
CA VAL A 81 -9.45 0.31 2.97
C VAL A 81 -9.27 1.01 4.30
N HIS A 82 -9.97 0.54 5.34
CA HIS A 82 -9.90 1.14 6.67
C HIS A 82 -8.56 0.91 7.37
N VAL A 83 -7.95 -0.26 7.22
CA VAL A 83 -6.82 -0.69 8.06
C VAL A 83 -5.49 -0.81 7.34
N ALA A 84 -5.47 -1.03 6.01
CA ALA A 84 -4.24 -1.29 5.29
C ALA A 84 -3.35 -0.05 5.20
N TYR A 85 -2.08 -0.23 5.52
CA TYR A 85 -1.05 0.80 5.32
C TYR A 85 0.34 0.19 5.30
N VAL A 86 1.26 0.92 4.67
CA VAL A 86 2.71 0.75 4.80
C VAL A 86 3.28 2.04 5.36
N LYS A 87 3.95 1.95 6.50
CA LYS A 87 4.57 3.08 7.19
C LYS A 87 6.09 2.92 7.12
N THR A 88 6.78 3.97 6.73
CA THR A 88 8.23 4.09 6.76
C THR A 88 8.61 5.17 7.77
N SER A 89 9.47 4.84 8.70
CA SER A 89 9.99 5.75 9.73
C SER A 89 11.50 5.56 9.87
N ALA A 90 12.16 6.33 10.74
CA ALA A 90 13.59 6.17 11.04
C ALA A 90 13.95 4.74 11.44
N ASP A 91 13.08 4.06 12.19
CA ASP A 91 13.34 2.73 12.74
C ASP A 91 13.06 1.57 11.78
N GLY A 92 12.44 1.82 10.61
CA GLY A 92 12.13 0.77 9.65
C GLY A 92 10.77 0.88 9.00
N ILE A 93 10.26 -0.28 8.57
CA ILE A 93 9.01 -0.44 7.84
C ILE A 93 8.00 -1.14 8.74
N GLU A 94 6.78 -0.61 8.79
CA GLU A 94 5.64 -1.24 9.45
C GLU A 94 4.53 -1.44 8.42
N GLN A 95 4.04 -2.66 8.30
CA GLN A 95 2.95 -3.00 7.39
C GLN A 95 1.77 -3.57 8.15
N ARG A 96 0.58 -3.17 7.73
CA ARG A 96 -0.68 -3.78 8.14
C ARG A 96 -1.52 -4.10 6.93
N ILE A 97 -1.99 -5.35 6.86
CA ILE A 97 -2.84 -5.85 5.78
C ILE A 97 -4.06 -6.53 6.40
N TRP A 98 -5.28 -6.23 5.93
CA TRP A 98 -6.53 -6.91 6.28
C TRP A 98 -6.79 -7.02 7.78
N PHE A 99 -6.75 -8.24 8.30
CA PHE A 99 -7.05 -8.59 9.70
C PHE A 99 -5.77 -8.80 10.53
N SER A 100 -4.58 -8.68 9.93
CA SER A 100 -3.32 -8.88 10.64
C SER A 100 -3.03 -7.74 11.63
N ASN A 101 -2.26 -8.06 12.66
CA ASN A 101 -1.62 -7.05 13.48
C ASN A 101 -0.53 -6.34 12.67
N PRO A 102 -0.22 -5.08 12.97
CA PRO A 102 0.91 -4.40 12.35
C PRO A 102 2.20 -5.19 12.58
N THR A 103 2.90 -5.49 11.49
CA THR A 103 4.21 -6.16 11.58
C THR A 103 5.28 -5.13 11.24
N ARG A 104 6.31 -5.06 12.10
CA ARG A 104 7.41 -4.10 11.97
C ARG A 104 8.70 -4.81 11.63
N TYR A 105 9.41 -4.27 10.67
CA TYR A 105 10.70 -4.76 10.21
C TYR A 105 11.73 -3.63 10.22
N PRO A 106 12.92 -3.81 10.82
CA PRO A 106 14.02 -2.88 10.66
C PRO A 106 14.48 -2.90 9.18
N PHE A 107 15.12 -1.84 8.72
CA PHE A 107 15.65 -1.80 7.36
C PHE A 107 16.66 -2.92 7.10
N THR A 108 17.42 -3.34 8.12
CA THR A 108 18.36 -4.46 8.05
C THR A 108 17.72 -5.83 7.78
N ALA A 109 16.40 -5.94 7.95
CA ALA A 109 15.67 -7.16 7.58
C ALA A 109 15.42 -7.28 6.08
N ILE A 110 15.58 -6.20 5.32
CA ILE A 110 15.45 -6.22 3.86
C ILE A 110 16.67 -6.92 3.29
N ASN A 111 16.47 -8.06 2.66
CA ASN A 111 17.53 -8.82 1.98
C ASN A 111 17.44 -8.73 0.46
N ARG A 112 16.23 -8.54 -0.08
CA ARG A 112 16.00 -8.47 -1.51
C ARG A 112 14.93 -7.43 -1.85
N VAL A 113 15.20 -6.65 -2.89
CA VAL A 113 14.24 -5.72 -3.49
C VAL A 113 13.96 -6.16 -4.90
N VAL A 114 12.69 -6.33 -5.24
CA VAL A 114 12.23 -6.78 -6.55
C VAL A 114 11.44 -5.67 -7.21
N PHE A 115 11.85 -5.27 -8.38
CA PHE A 115 11.12 -4.31 -9.20
C PHE A 115 10.30 -5.07 -10.24
N TYR A 116 8.99 -4.98 -10.14
CA TYR A 116 8.05 -5.56 -11.10
C TYR A 116 7.63 -4.49 -12.09
N LYS A 117 8.14 -4.60 -13.31
CA LYS A 117 7.70 -3.70 -14.37
C LYS A 117 6.32 -4.11 -14.87
N ALA A 118 5.44 -3.15 -15.02
CA ALA A 118 4.13 -3.38 -15.63
C ALA A 118 4.27 -3.99 -17.04
N ALA A 119 3.57 -5.09 -17.27
CA ALA A 119 3.59 -5.79 -18.56
C ALA A 119 2.74 -5.08 -19.60
N LYS A 120 1.73 -4.30 -19.17
CA LYS A 120 0.80 -3.54 -20.01
C LYS A 120 0.70 -2.10 -19.54
N TYR A 121 0.26 -1.21 -20.41
CA TYR A 121 0.07 0.22 -20.11
C TYR A 121 -0.91 0.50 -18.96
N GLU A 122 -1.79 -0.44 -18.66
CA GLU A 122 -2.83 -0.34 -17.61
C GLU A 122 -2.34 -0.80 -16.24
N ASP A 123 -1.22 -1.53 -16.18
CA ASP A 123 -0.65 -2.04 -14.95
C ASP A 123 0.32 -1.01 -14.36
N GLU A 124 0.42 -0.97 -13.04
CA GLU A 124 1.37 -0.11 -12.35
C GLU A 124 2.65 -0.87 -12.01
N ASP A 125 3.78 -0.20 -12.18
CA ASP A 125 5.06 -0.71 -11.68
C ASP A 125 4.98 -0.94 -10.17
N MET A 126 5.48 -2.08 -9.70
CA MET A 126 5.44 -2.45 -8.29
C MET A 126 6.86 -2.68 -7.77
N VAL A 127 7.07 -2.37 -6.49
CA VAL A 127 8.32 -2.68 -5.79
C VAL A 127 8.02 -3.53 -4.58
N GLY A 128 8.64 -4.70 -4.52
CA GLY A 128 8.53 -5.64 -3.42
C GLY A 128 9.81 -5.68 -2.59
N PHE A 129 9.66 -5.72 -1.28
CA PHE A 129 10.74 -5.86 -0.32
C PHE A 129 10.60 -7.19 0.40
N TYR A 130 11.67 -7.96 0.47
CA TYR A 130 11.67 -9.32 0.98
C TYR A 130 12.75 -9.54 2.02
N ALA A 131 12.41 -10.27 3.06
CA ALA A 131 13.36 -10.75 4.05
C ALA A 131 14.18 -11.95 3.51
N LYS A 132 15.25 -12.31 4.21
CA LYS A 132 16.08 -13.48 3.88
C LYS A 132 15.28 -14.79 3.88
N SER A 133 14.21 -14.87 4.67
CA SER A 133 13.27 -16.00 4.68
C SER A 133 12.40 -16.10 3.42
N GLY A 134 12.44 -15.12 2.54
CA GLY A 134 11.49 -14.97 1.43
C GLY A 134 10.18 -14.29 1.80
N THR A 135 9.97 -13.96 3.09
CA THR A 135 8.77 -13.26 3.56
C THR A 135 8.69 -11.86 2.95
N GLN A 136 7.56 -11.52 2.36
CA GLN A 136 7.30 -10.18 1.83
C GLN A 136 7.12 -9.19 2.98
N ILE A 137 8.04 -8.22 3.07
CA ILE A 137 8.00 -7.14 4.06
C ILE A 137 7.02 -6.05 3.64
N ALA A 138 7.10 -5.64 2.37
CA ALA A 138 6.21 -4.64 1.78
C ALA A 138 6.11 -4.81 0.28
N LEU A 139 4.97 -4.46 -0.29
CA LEU A 139 4.73 -4.38 -1.72
C LEU A 139 3.91 -3.13 -2.00
N PHE A 140 4.34 -2.30 -2.92
CA PHE A 140 3.58 -1.11 -3.30
C PHE A 140 3.96 -0.58 -4.68
N SER A 141 3.02 0.13 -5.33
CA SER A 141 3.33 0.97 -6.48
C SER A 141 3.88 2.31 -6.01
N PRO A 142 5.05 2.75 -6.46
CA PRO A 142 5.64 4.02 -6.04
C PRO A 142 4.99 5.23 -6.71
N LEU A 143 4.47 5.09 -7.94
CA LEU A 143 4.01 6.22 -8.77
C LEU A 143 2.80 6.96 -8.21
N PRO A 144 1.67 6.30 -7.86
CA PRO A 144 0.46 6.99 -7.43
C PRO A 144 0.61 7.72 -6.10
N HIS A 145 1.59 7.33 -5.31
CA HIS A 145 1.72 7.78 -3.92
C HIS A 145 2.91 8.67 -3.65
N LYS A 146 3.80 8.86 -4.63
CA LYS A 146 5.05 9.64 -4.48
C LYS A 146 5.82 9.26 -3.21
N ASN A 147 5.78 7.99 -2.81
CA ASN A 147 6.50 7.49 -1.64
C ASN A 147 7.88 6.98 -2.05
N TYR A 148 8.72 7.91 -2.47
CA TYR A 148 10.07 7.57 -2.88
C TYR A 148 11.05 7.45 -1.71
N ARG A 149 10.63 7.87 -0.49
CA ARG A 149 11.49 7.86 0.70
C ARG A 149 12.08 6.48 0.99
N LEU A 150 11.25 5.44 0.97
CA LEU A 150 11.72 4.07 1.18
C LEU A 150 12.68 3.64 0.06
N LEU A 151 12.37 3.97 -1.20
CA LEU A 151 13.26 3.70 -2.32
C LEU A 151 14.56 4.48 -2.23
N ALA A 152 14.53 5.73 -1.75
CA ALA A 152 15.71 6.54 -1.53
C ALA A 152 16.62 5.94 -0.44
N ILE A 153 16.05 5.41 0.64
CA ILE A 153 16.77 4.68 1.69
C ILE A 153 17.45 3.43 1.13
N VAL A 154 16.73 2.67 0.31
CA VAL A 154 17.28 1.47 -0.33
C VAL A 154 18.38 1.83 -1.33
N ARG A 155 18.19 2.88 -2.12
CA ARG A 155 19.21 3.38 -3.04
C ARG A 155 20.46 3.83 -2.27
N PHE A 156 20.30 4.53 -1.15
CA PHE A 156 21.42 4.91 -0.27
C PHE A 156 22.19 3.66 0.15
N ARG A 157 21.50 2.59 0.58
CA ARG A 157 22.12 1.31 0.96
C ARG A 157 22.94 0.70 -0.18
N ILE A 158 22.41 0.74 -1.40
CA ILE A 158 23.11 0.19 -2.58
C ILE A 158 24.36 1.03 -2.91
N GLU A 159 24.26 2.37 -2.87
CA GLU A 159 25.34 3.27 -3.24
C GLU A 159 26.46 3.38 -2.18
N ASN A 160 26.11 3.20 -0.89
CA ASN A 160 27.05 3.38 0.22
C ASN A 160 27.40 2.07 0.96
N GLU A 161 26.85 0.92 0.53
CA GLU A 161 27.05 -0.40 1.13
C GLU A 161 26.68 -0.50 2.62
N ARG A 162 26.01 0.51 3.17
CA ARG A 162 25.49 0.57 4.53
C ARG A 162 24.11 1.21 4.57
N TRP A 163 23.32 0.89 5.57
CA TRP A 163 22.05 1.59 5.81
C TRP A 163 22.29 3.03 6.29
N PRO A 164 21.43 4.00 5.93
CA PRO A 164 21.54 5.35 6.46
C PRO A 164 21.29 5.36 7.96
N ASP A 165 22.08 6.14 8.67
CA ASP A 165 21.79 6.52 10.04
C ASP A 165 20.82 7.70 10.03
N MET A 166 19.58 7.44 10.42
CA MET A 166 18.51 8.45 10.39
C MET A 166 18.63 9.48 11.51
N ASP A 167 19.56 9.30 12.45
CA ASP A 167 19.93 10.30 13.46
C ASP A 167 21.08 11.22 12.97
N SER A 168 21.76 10.82 11.88
CA SER A 168 22.81 11.62 11.26
C SER A 168 22.23 12.64 10.28
N PRO A 169 22.46 13.96 10.48
CA PRO A 169 21.99 14.99 9.56
C PRO A 169 22.53 14.82 8.13
N ASP A 170 23.74 14.32 7.98
CA ASP A 170 24.38 14.14 6.67
C ASP A 170 23.72 13.01 5.88
N ASP A 171 23.42 11.87 6.52
CA ASP A 171 22.74 10.76 5.90
C ASP A 171 21.28 11.13 5.54
N VAL A 172 20.59 11.83 6.45
CA VAL A 172 19.24 12.35 6.19
C VAL A 172 19.26 13.29 4.98
N ALA A 173 20.20 14.23 4.91
CA ALA A 173 20.33 15.15 3.78
C ALA A 173 20.67 14.41 2.47
N GLN A 174 21.42 13.32 2.52
CA GLN A 174 21.68 12.49 1.34
C GLN A 174 20.43 11.73 0.90
N VAL A 175 19.70 11.10 1.83
CA VAL A 175 18.44 10.44 1.54
C VAL A 175 17.41 11.43 0.98
N ASP A 176 17.33 12.65 1.51
CA ASP A 176 16.44 13.71 1.01
C ASP A 176 16.79 14.12 -0.44
N ARG A 177 18.07 14.19 -0.78
CA ARG A 177 18.50 14.42 -2.17
C ARG A 177 18.12 13.28 -3.11
N LEU A 178 18.15 12.04 -2.62
CA LEU A 178 17.73 10.86 -3.38
C LEU A 178 16.21 10.74 -3.49
N ASP A 179 15.44 11.27 -2.52
CA ASP A 179 13.96 11.27 -2.50
C ASP A 179 13.35 12.27 -3.51
N CYS A 180 14.06 12.57 -4.59
CA CYS A 180 13.54 13.41 -5.66
C CYS A 180 12.72 12.57 -6.64
N ALA A 181 11.46 12.99 -6.87
CA ALA A 181 10.58 12.33 -7.82
C ALA A 181 11.24 12.09 -9.19
N GLY A 182 11.16 10.89 -9.69
CA GLY A 182 11.68 10.46 -10.97
C GLY A 182 13.16 10.04 -10.99
N LYS A 183 14.00 10.51 -10.08
CA LYS A 183 15.42 10.11 -10.06
C LYS A 183 15.62 8.70 -9.51
N THR A 184 15.03 8.40 -8.36
CA THR A 184 15.12 7.09 -7.73
C THR A 184 14.39 6.03 -8.55
N MET A 185 13.23 6.34 -9.10
CA MET A 185 12.52 5.43 -10.00
C MET A 185 13.34 5.08 -11.24
N ARG A 186 13.91 6.07 -11.92
CA ARG A 186 14.78 5.83 -13.08
C ARG A 186 15.99 4.97 -12.74
N TYR A 187 16.52 5.11 -11.53
CA TYR A 187 17.61 4.27 -11.04
C TYR A 187 17.18 2.79 -11.01
N PHE A 188 16.04 2.46 -10.40
CA PHE A 188 15.52 1.10 -10.34
C PHE A 188 15.09 0.57 -11.71
N GLU A 189 14.48 1.40 -12.55
CA GLU A 189 14.15 1.05 -13.94
C GLU A 189 15.38 0.71 -14.75
N ASN A 190 16.47 1.45 -14.56
CA ASN A 190 17.73 1.17 -15.28
C ASN A 190 18.40 -0.11 -14.78
N LEU A 191 18.38 -0.40 -13.49
CA LEU A 191 18.81 -1.69 -12.95
C LEU A 191 18.03 -2.85 -13.61
N GLY A 192 16.71 -2.74 -13.71
CA GLY A 192 15.86 -3.73 -14.35
C GLY A 192 16.15 -3.93 -15.84
N LYS A 193 16.56 -2.88 -16.55
CA LYS A 193 16.96 -2.98 -17.96
C LYS A 193 18.28 -3.71 -18.17
N VAL A 194 19.23 -3.52 -17.26
CA VAL A 194 20.57 -4.10 -17.35
C VAL A 194 20.56 -5.59 -16.96
N THR A 195 19.76 -5.95 -16.00
CA THR A 195 19.76 -7.31 -15.42
C THR A 195 18.62 -8.20 -15.94
N GLY A 196 17.65 -7.66 -16.65
CA GLY A 196 16.42 -8.36 -17.08
C GLY A 196 15.46 -8.69 -15.92
N LEU A 197 15.96 -8.67 -14.69
CA LEU A 197 15.26 -8.81 -13.42
C LEU A 197 15.87 -7.81 -12.46
N ALA A 198 15.11 -6.84 -12.00
CA ALA A 198 15.59 -5.90 -11.00
C ALA A 198 15.56 -6.53 -9.59
N ASP A 199 16.17 -7.69 -9.44
CA ASP A 199 16.42 -8.31 -8.16
C ASP A 199 17.74 -7.78 -7.61
N VAL A 200 17.65 -6.93 -6.60
CA VAL A 200 18.83 -6.42 -5.88
C VAL A 200 18.89 -7.12 -4.52
N TYR A 201 19.94 -7.91 -4.33
CA TYR A 201 20.27 -8.50 -3.03
C TYR A 201 21.07 -7.50 -2.19
N MET A 202 20.69 -7.38 -0.91
CA MET A 202 21.23 -6.43 0.06
C MET A 202 22.24 -7.11 1.00
#